data_5eb2516fad0b539a5013cb7f056590bc
#
_entry.id   5eb2516fad0b539a5013cb7f056590bc
#
_cell.length_a   1.000
_cell.length_b   1.000
_cell.length_c   1.000
_cell.angle_alpha   90.00
_cell.angle_beta   90.00
_cell.angle_gamma   90.00
#
_symmetry.space_group_name_H-M   'P 1'
#
loop_
_entity.id
_entity.type
_entity.pdbx_description
1 polymer ?
#
loop_
_entity_poly.entity_id
_entity_poly.type
_entity_poly.pdbx_seq_one_letter_code
_entity_poly.pdbx_strand_id
1 'polypeptide(L)'
;MTTLLQDLRYAIRMLLKNIGFTVVAVLALTLGIGAVTAIFSVVNTVLLTPLPYAESDRLVFLWEGSPQIERMSVAYPNFVDWREQNTVFENIGVFRRQNYNLTGSGEPERLVGAMMSADLFDALKVEAEKGRVFINDEDKPGASPVVVLSHGLWQRRFGGDPN
;
A
#
# COMPACT_ATOMS: atom_id res chain seq x y z
N MET A 1 36.90 9.87 -35.63
CA MET A 1 35.40 9.82 -35.53
C MET A 1 34.75 9.17 -36.76
N THR A 2 35.45 9.01 -37.85
CA THR A 2 34.93 8.40 -39.09
C THR A 2 34.74 6.88 -39.05
N THR A 3 35.53 6.17 -38.25
CA THR A 3 35.48 4.69 -38.10
C THR A 3 34.19 4.19 -37.44
N LEU A 4 33.72 4.80 -36.35
CA LEU A 4 32.47 4.40 -35.66
C LEU A 4 31.24 4.50 -36.56
N LEU A 5 31.13 5.56 -37.37
CA LEU A 5 30.02 5.73 -38.31
C LEU A 5 30.08 4.72 -39.45
N GLN A 6 31.29 4.36 -39.89
CA GLN A 6 31.48 3.34 -40.92
C GLN A 6 31.14 1.95 -40.37
N ASP A 7 31.59 1.63 -39.15
CA ASP A 7 31.29 0.36 -38.48
C ASP A 7 29.79 0.18 -38.23
N LEU A 8 29.11 1.24 -37.76
CA LEU A 8 27.65 1.23 -37.58
C LEU A 8 26.91 0.98 -38.91
N ARG A 9 27.33 1.67 -39.99
CA ARG A 9 26.72 1.49 -41.32
C ARG A 9 26.95 0.08 -41.85
N TYR A 10 28.14 -0.49 -41.60
CA TYR A 10 28.46 -1.85 -41.98
C TYR A 10 27.62 -2.86 -41.18
N ALA A 11 27.50 -2.69 -39.86
CA ALA A 11 26.68 -3.54 -38.98
C ALA A 11 25.21 -3.56 -39.42
N ILE A 12 24.62 -2.39 -39.68
CA ILE A 12 23.23 -2.30 -40.18
C ILE A 12 23.07 -3.04 -41.50
N ARG A 13 24.02 -2.89 -42.45
CA ARG A 13 23.97 -3.58 -43.74
C ARG A 13 24.06 -5.10 -43.59
N MET A 14 24.87 -5.59 -42.63
CA MET A 14 25.00 -7.02 -42.34
C MET A 14 23.71 -7.59 -41.75
N LEU A 15 23.07 -6.87 -40.81
CA LEU A 15 21.77 -7.25 -40.23
C LEU A 15 20.68 -7.31 -41.28
N LEU A 16 20.60 -6.32 -42.20
CA LEU A 16 19.63 -6.30 -43.29
C LEU A 16 19.89 -7.39 -44.36
N LYS A 17 21.13 -7.84 -44.50
CA LYS A 17 21.47 -8.94 -45.41
C LYS A 17 21.09 -10.32 -44.85
N ASN A 18 21.03 -10.45 -43.52
CA ASN A 18 20.71 -11.70 -42.82
C ASN A 18 19.41 -11.57 -42.03
N ILE A 19 18.30 -11.30 -42.71
CA ILE A 19 16.98 -10.99 -42.10
C ILE A 19 16.52 -12.08 -41.12
N GLY A 20 16.65 -13.36 -41.47
CA GLY A 20 16.22 -14.47 -40.62
C GLY A 20 16.96 -14.49 -39.26
N PHE A 21 18.29 -14.34 -39.27
CA PHE A 21 19.09 -14.25 -38.04
C PHE A 21 18.70 -13.00 -37.25
N THR A 22 18.54 -11.88 -37.91
CA THR A 22 18.21 -10.60 -37.26
C THR A 22 16.85 -10.66 -36.57
N VAL A 23 15.83 -11.25 -37.19
CA VAL A 23 14.50 -11.42 -36.60
C VAL A 23 14.57 -12.30 -35.34
N VAL A 24 15.27 -13.44 -35.44
CA VAL A 24 15.41 -14.34 -34.28
C VAL A 24 16.16 -13.63 -33.12
N ALA A 25 17.25 -12.92 -33.43
CA ALA A 25 18.02 -12.19 -32.42
C ALA A 25 17.20 -11.07 -31.78
N VAL A 26 16.45 -10.30 -32.57
CA VAL A 26 15.57 -9.23 -32.02
C VAL A 26 14.46 -9.81 -31.18
N LEU A 27 13.81 -10.90 -31.59
CA LEU A 27 12.78 -11.56 -30.78
C LEU A 27 13.34 -12.08 -29.48
N ALA A 28 14.51 -12.73 -29.49
CA ALA A 28 15.14 -13.22 -28.26
C ALA A 28 15.48 -12.07 -27.29
N LEU A 29 16.05 -10.97 -27.80
CA LEU A 29 16.34 -9.78 -26.98
C LEU A 29 15.08 -9.13 -26.46
N THR A 30 14.04 -8.99 -27.29
CA THR A 30 12.76 -8.39 -26.88
C THR A 30 12.10 -9.20 -25.76
N LEU A 31 12.07 -10.54 -25.89
CA LEU A 31 11.53 -11.41 -24.85
C LEU A 31 12.37 -11.34 -23.56
N GLY A 32 13.70 -11.36 -23.70
CA GLY A 32 14.59 -11.26 -22.52
C GLY A 32 14.45 -9.94 -21.79
N ILE A 33 14.53 -8.83 -22.50
CA ILE A 33 14.38 -7.50 -21.91
C ILE A 33 12.97 -7.31 -21.36
N GLY A 34 11.94 -7.72 -22.10
CA GLY A 34 10.55 -7.61 -21.69
C GLY A 34 10.27 -8.37 -20.38
N ALA A 35 10.75 -9.61 -20.28
CA ALA A 35 10.60 -10.42 -19.06
C ALA A 35 11.29 -9.78 -17.84
N VAL A 36 12.54 -9.36 -18.00
CA VAL A 36 13.29 -8.69 -16.90
C VAL A 36 12.63 -7.39 -16.48
N THR A 37 12.19 -6.58 -17.45
CA THR A 37 11.49 -5.31 -17.17
C THR A 37 10.18 -5.54 -16.43
N ALA A 38 9.39 -6.53 -16.84
CA ALA A 38 8.13 -6.87 -16.16
C ALA A 38 8.37 -7.31 -14.70
N ILE A 39 9.32 -8.22 -14.47
CA ILE A 39 9.69 -8.67 -13.13
C ILE A 39 10.18 -7.48 -12.28
N PHE A 40 11.08 -6.67 -12.81
CA PHE A 40 11.61 -5.50 -12.09
C PHE A 40 10.51 -4.49 -11.77
N SER A 41 9.57 -4.26 -12.68
CA SER A 41 8.43 -3.35 -12.43
C SER A 41 7.59 -3.81 -11.24
N VAL A 42 7.30 -5.11 -11.13
CA VAL A 42 6.57 -5.68 -9.99
C VAL A 42 7.39 -5.55 -8.71
N VAL A 43 8.66 -5.95 -8.74
CA VAL A 43 9.56 -5.84 -7.57
C VAL A 43 9.69 -4.39 -7.11
N ASN A 44 9.88 -3.46 -8.03
CA ASN A 44 9.99 -2.04 -7.71
C ASN A 44 8.71 -1.51 -7.03
N THR A 45 7.55 -1.83 -7.59
CA THR A 45 6.27 -1.33 -7.06
C THR A 45 5.92 -1.95 -5.70
N VAL A 46 6.20 -3.24 -5.50
CA VAL A 46 5.77 -3.97 -4.29
C VAL A 46 6.80 -3.91 -3.16
N LEU A 47 8.10 -3.92 -3.48
CA LEU A 47 9.16 -4.05 -2.48
C LEU A 47 9.99 -2.77 -2.31
N LEU A 48 10.17 -1.97 -3.36
CA LEU A 48 11.07 -0.83 -3.33
C LEU A 48 10.35 0.51 -3.22
N THR A 49 9.08 0.59 -3.62
CA THR A 49 8.31 1.83 -3.46
C THR A 49 7.88 1.98 -2.00
N PRO A 50 8.29 3.05 -1.31
CA PRO A 50 7.85 3.32 0.05
C PRO A 50 6.32 3.41 0.15
N LEU A 51 5.77 3.05 1.30
CA LEU A 51 4.35 3.26 1.57
C LEU A 51 4.00 4.76 1.46
N PRO A 52 2.79 5.12 1.04
CA PRO A 52 2.39 6.51 0.81
C PRO A 52 2.08 7.25 2.13
N TYR A 53 2.93 7.10 3.13
CA TYR A 53 2.86 7.79 4.42
C TYR A 53 4.07 8.70 4.60
N ALA A 54 3.90 9.78 5.35
CA ALA A 54 4.89 10.84 5.48
C ALA A 54 6.28 10.37 5.97
N GLU A 55 6.30 9.40 6.89
CA GLU A 55 7.54 8.82 7.47
C GLU A 55 7.48 7.29 7.41
N SER A 56 7.20 6.74 6.24
CA SER A 56 7.00 5.31 6.06
C SER A 56 8.21 4.45 6.45
N ASP A 57 9.41 4.99 6.36
CA ASP A 57 10.67 4.35 6.78
C ASP A 57 10.81 4.19 8.30
N ARG A 58 10.03 4.95 9.08
CA ARG A 58 9.97 4.85 10.54
C ARG A 58 8.82 3.97 11.04
N LEU A 59 7.92 3.55 10.16
CA LEU A 59 6.79 2.71 10.53
C LEU A 59 7.23 1.26 10.69
N VAL A 60 6.82 0.65 11.80
CA VAL A 60 7.02 -0.76 12.08
C VAL A 60 5.71 -1.45 12.37
N PHE A 61 5.58 -2.71 11.99
CA PHE A 61 4.41 -3.52 12.29
C PHE A 61 4.74 -4.49 13.43
N LEU A 62 3.99 -4.40 14.52
CA LEU A 62 4.18 -5.25 15.70
C LEU A 62 3.25 -6.45 15.64
N TRP A 63 3.78 -7.62 15.96
CA TRP A 63 3.07 -8.88 16.06
C TRP A 63 3.29 -9.50 17.44
N GLU A 64 2.31 -10.22 17.93
CA GLU A 64 2.56 -11.17 19.00
C GLU A 64 3.18 -12.44 18.44
N GLY A 65 3.93 -13.15 19.28
CA GLY A 65 4.49 -14.45 18.97
C GLY A 65 4.40 -15.41 20.14
N SER A 66 4.40 -16.69 19.85
CA SER A 66 4.55 -17.76 20.82
C SER A 66 5.60 -18.75 20.32
N PRO A 67 6.09 -19.68 21.19
CA PRO A 67 7.04 -20.69 20.75
C PRO A 67 6.57 -21.55 19.57
N GLN A 68 5.25 -21.62 19.36
CA GLN A 68 4.63 -22.44 18.31
C GLN A 68 4.18 -21.62 17.10
N ILE A 69 3.93 -20.31 17.28
CA ILE A 69 3.38 -19.41 16.24
C ILE A 69 4.21 -18.13 16.23
N GLU A 70 4.97 -17.93 15.17
CA GLU A 70 5.88 -16.79 15.06
C GLU A 70 5.16 -15.43 14.98
N ARG A 71 3.98 -15.41 14.34
CA ARG A 71 3.22 -14.16 14.14
C ARG A 71 1.73 -14.38 14.39
N MET A 72 1.20 -13.68 15.36
CA MET A 72 -0.22 -13.63 15.69
C MET A 72 -0.70 -12.18 15.76
N SER A 73 -2.00 -12.01 15.58
CA SER A 73 -2.63 -10.70 15.84
C SER A 73 -2.49 -10.36 17.32
N VAL A 74 -2.18 -9.11 17.60
CA VAL A 74 -2.09 -8.59 18.98
C VAL A 74 -3.48 -8.59 19.61
N ALA A 75 -3.59 -9.14 20.81
CA ALA A 75 -4.80 -9.04 21.60
C ALA A 75 -4.97 -7.61 22.12
N TYR A 76 -6.22 -7.10 22.12
CA TYR A 76 -6.47 -5.72 22.53
C TYR A 76 -5.95 -5.36 23.95
N PRO A 77 -6.09 -6.22 24.98
CA PRO A 77 -5.49 -5.96 26.28
C PRO A 77 -3.96 -5.77 26.22
N ASN A 78 -3.27 -6.62 25.46
CA ASN A 78 -1.82 -6.53 25.31
C ASN A 78 -1.41 -5.24 24.58
N PHE A 79 -2.19 -4.81 23.59
CA PHE A 79 -1.99 -3.50 22.95
C PHE A 79 -2.09 -2.36 23.98
N VAL A 80 -3.08 -2.39 24.87
CA VAL A 80 -3.23 -1.37 25.93
C VAL A 80 -2.01 -1.35 26.83
N ASP A 81 -1.56 -2.52 27.30
CA ASP A 81 -0.36 -2.64 28.14
C ASP A 81 0.89 -2.13 27.40
N TRP A 82 1.05 -2.47 26.14
CA TRP A 82 2.18 -1.99 25.32
C TRP A 82 2.15 -0.48 25.17
N ARG A 83 1.00 0.10 24.91
CA ARG A 83 0.83 1.55 24.78
C ARG A 83 1.17 2.28 26.06
N GLU A 84 0.70 1.78 27.21
CA GLU A 84 0.94 2.40 28.53
C GLU A 84 2.39 2.28 28.99
N GLN A 85 3.05 1.17 28.66
CA GLN A 85 4.44 0.90 29.04
C GLN A 85 5.46 1.34 27.99
N ASN A 86 5.01 1.90 26.89
CA ASN A 86 5.86 2.28 25.78
C ASN A 86 6.81 3.43 26.14
N THR A 87 8.08 3.23 25.83
CA THR A 87 9.13 4.25 25.95
C THR A 87 9.97 4.40 24.67
N VAL A 88 9.61 3.68 23.60
CA VAL A 88 10.43 3.55 22.39
C VAL A 88 9.74 4.16 21.18
N PHE A 89 8.42 3.95 21.04
CA PHE A 89 7.65 4.42 19.91
C PHE A 89 7.00 5.77 20.22
N GLU A 90 6.96 6.63 19.24
CA GLU A 90 6.30 7.94 19.31
C GLU A 90 4.78 7.76 19.48
N ASN A 91 4.19 6.87 18.68
CA ASN A 91 2.80 6.48 18.73
C ASN A 91 2.65 4.97 18.49
N ILE A 92 1.67 4.35 19.14
CA ILE A 92 1.29 2.96 18.89
C ILE A 92 -0.21 2.91 18.60
N GLY A 93 -0.58 2.51 17.38
CA GLY A 93 -1.97 2.29 17.00
C GLY A 93 -2.27 0.83 16.71
N VAL A 94 -3.52 0.43 16.89
CA VAL A 94 -4.00 -0.92 16.56
C VAL A 94 -5.15 -0.84 15.58
N PHE A 95 -5.24 -1.84 14.70
CA PHE A 95 -6.40 -2.00 13.82
C PHE A 95 -6.76 -3.46 13.62
N ARG A 96 -8.03 -3.69 13.31
CA ARG A 96 -8.55 -5.00 12.91
C ARG A 96 -9.45 -4.86 11.70
N ARG A 97 -9.18 -5.60 10.65
CA ARG A 97 -10.06 -5.64 9.47
C ARG A 97 -11.45 -6.14 9.86
N GLN A 98 -12.46 -5.46 9.38
CA GLN A 98 -13.86 -5.74 9.64
C GLN A 98 -14.70 -5.46 8.39
N ASN A 99 -15.67 -6.32 8.11
CA ASN A 99 -16.64 -6.06 7.06
C ASN A 99 -17.87 -5.39 7.67
N TYR A 100 -18.43 -4.42 6.96
CA TYR A 100 -19.62 -3.69 7.35
C TYR A 100 -20.68 -3.81 6.25
N ASN A 101 -21.94 -3.75 6.61
CA ASN A 101 -23.04 -3.65 5.65
C ASN A 101 -23.58 -2.22 5.72
N LEU A 102 -23.40 -1.47 4.64
CA LEU A 102 -23.99 -0.15 4.49
C LEU A 102 -25.44 -0.32 4.06
N THR A 103 -26.36 0.17 4.88
CA THR A 103 -27.81 0.13 4.66
C THR A 103 -28.40 1.51 4.89
N GLY A 104 -29.66 1.71 4.50
CA GLY A 104 -30.39 2.98 4.76
C GLY A 104 -30.25 4.03 3.66
N SER A 105 -29.33 3.88 2.71
CA SER A 105 -29.17 4.78 1.56
C SER A 105 -28.90 3.96 0.30
N GLY A 106 -29.94 3.73 -0.53
CA GLY A 106 -29.89 2.91 -1.75
C GLY A 106 -29.80 1.40 -1.45
N GLU A 107 -29.24 0.62 -2.40
CA GLU A 107 -29.08 -0.82 -2.23
C GLU A 107 -28.06 -1.14 -1.14
N PRO A 108 -28.31 -2.19 -0.31
CA PRO A 108 -27.34 -2.65 0.68
C PRO A 108 -26.02 -3.04 0.02
N GLU A 109 -24.91 -2.54 0.59
CA GLU A 109 -23.56 -2.80 0.07
C GLU A 109 -22.66 -3.35 1.18
N ARG A 110 -21.90 -4.41 0.88
CA ARG A 110 -20.87 -4.92 1.80
C ARG A 110 -19.56 -4.18 1.60
N LEU A 111 -19.11 -3.51 2.65
CA LEU A 111 -17.88 -2.72 2.67
C LEU A 111 -16.79 -3.46 3.42
N VAL A 112 -15.58 -3.38 2.91
CA VAL A 112 -14.36 -3.75 3.65
C VAL A 112 -13.89 -2.52 4.38
N GLY A 113 -13.72 -2.65 5.69
CA GLY A 113 -13.23 -1.57 6.55
C GLY A 113 -12.30 -2.09 7.64
N ALA A 114 -12.05 -1.27 8.63
CA ALA A 114 -11.30 -1.64 9.82
C ALA A 114 -11.86 -0.94 11.05
N MET A 115 -11.82 -1.61 12.19
CA MET A 115 -11.83 -0.96 13.49
C MET A 115 -10.40 -0.56 13.83
N MET A 116 -10.21 0.63 14.36
CA MET A 116 -8.86 1.14 14.65
C MET A 116 -8.89 2.09 15.85
N SER A 117 -7.75 2.18 16.55
CA SER A 117 -7.58 3.16 17.61
C SER A 117 -7.35 4.56 17.03
N ALA A 118 -7.66 5.59 17.81
CA ALA A 118 -7.44 6.98 17.45
C ALA A 118 -5.94 7.25 17.14
N ASP A 119 -5.05 6.75 18.00
CA ASP A 119 -3.60 6.89 17.87
C ASP A 119 -3.03 6.37 16.54
N LEU A 120 -3.78 5.54 15.79
CA LEU A 120 -3.29 5.01 14.51
C LEU A 120 -3.15 6.11 13.45
N PHE A 121 -4.02 7.11 13.45
CA PHE A 121 -3.92 8.24 12.52
C PHE A 121 -2.66 9.08 12.81
N ASP A 122 -2.36 9.29 14.10
CA ASP A 122 -1.15 10.00 14.53
C ASP A 122 0.11 9.19 14.17
N ALA A 123 0.09 7.87 14.38
CA ALA A 123 1.20 6.99 14.00
C ALA A 123 1.46 7.01 12.47
N LEU A 124 0.41 7.07 11.65
CA LEU A 124 0.51 7.12 10.20
C LEU A 124 0.71 8.55 9.66
N LYS A 125 0.58 9.57 10.51
CA LYS A 125 0.60 11.01 10.13
C LYS A 125 -0.39 11.31 9.00
N VAL A 126 -1.62 10.78 9.13
CA VAL A 126 -2.69 10.95 8.14
C VAL A 126 -3.77 11.85 8.70
N GLU A 127 -4.11 12.87 7.93
CA GLU A 127 -5.18 13.81 8.24
C GLU A 127 -6.43 13.51 7.39
N ALA A 128 -7.59 13.97 7.86
CA ALA A 128 -8.81 13.89 7.09
C ALA A 128 -8.85 14.98 6.01
N GLU A 129 -9.22 14.64 4.78
CA GLU A 129 -9.45 15.60 3.69
C GLU A 129 -10.62 16.54 4.02
N LYS A 130 -11.64 15.99 4.67
CA LYS A 130 -12.83 16.71 5.15
C LYS A 130 -13.18 16.23 6.54
N GLY A 131 -13.68 17.11 7.39
CA GLY A 131 -14.04 16.79 8.76
C GLY A 131 -12.80 16.54 9.63
N ARG A 132 -12.76 15.40 10.32
CA ARG A 132 -11.68 15.04 11.24
C ARG A 132 -11.47 13.52 11.30
N VAL A 133 -10.34 13.11 11.79
CA VAL A 133 -10.06 11.73 12.22
C VAL A 133 -10.63 11.46 13.61
N PHE A 134 -10.47 10.25 14.13
CA PHE A 134 -10.86 9.90 15.50
C PHE A 134 -10.06 10.70 16.52
N ILE A 135 -10.71 11.05 17.61
CA ILE A 135 -10.07 11.67 18.78
C ILE A 135 -9.97 10.65 19.91
N ASN A 136 -9.09 10.94 20.86
CA ASN A 136 -8.95 10.13 22.09
C ASN A 136 -10.32 9.94 22.76
N ASP A 137 -10.55 8.72 23.24
CA ASP A 137 -11.77 8.23 23.88
C ASP A 137 -12.89 7.75 22.93
N GLU A 138 -12.85 8.03 21.62
CA GLU A 138 -13.82 7.49 20.65
C GLU A 138 -13.59 6.02 20.34
N ASP A 139 -12.42 5.48 20.63
CA ASP A 139 -12.08 4.05 20.50
C ASP A 139 -12.37 3.24 21.78
N LYS A 140 -12.90 3.86 22.83
CA LYS A 140 -13.21 3.21 24.10
C LYS A 140 -14.60 2.55 24.09
N PRO A 141 -14.78 1.47 24.85
CA PRO A 141 -16.10 0.86 25.02
C PRO A 141 -17.12 1.86 25.56
N GLY A 142 -18.28 1.96 24.89
CA GLY A 142 -19.37 2.88 25.27
C GLY A 142 -19.31 4.27 24.64
N ALA A 143 -18.26 4.57 23.89
CA ALA A 143 -18.22 5.79 23.08
C ALA A 143 -19.28 5.78 21.97
N SER A 144 -19.69 6.96 21.55
CA SER A 144 -20.56 7.09 20.38
C SER A 144 -19.86 6.57 19.14
N PRO A 145 -20.52 5.74 18.30
CA PRO A 145 -19.89 5.21 17.11
C PRO A 145 -19.61 6.33 16.10
N VAL A 146 -18.39 6.41 15.66
CA VAL A 146 -17.91 7.34 14.64
C VAL A 146 -17.28 6.56 13.47
N VAL A 147 -17.26 7.14 12.28
CA VAL A 147 -16.68 6.51 11.10
C VAL A 147 -15.90 7.54 10.29
N VAL A 148 -14.76 7.11 9.75
CA VAL A 148 -14.00 7.84 8.72
C VAL A 148 -14.21 7.09 7.41
N LEU A 149 -14.74 7.77 6.41
CA LEU A 149 -14.99 7.21 5.09
C LEU A 149 -13.73 7.33 4.22
N SER A 150 -13.47 6.33 3.39
CA SER A 150 -12.47 6.53 2.33
C SER A 150 -13.00 7.51 1.29
N HIS A 151 -12.09 8.29 0.66
CA HIS A 151 -12.45 9.22 -0.42
C HIS A 151 -13.29 8.53 -1.52
N GLY A 152 -12.89 7.34 -1.94
CA GLY A 152 -13.62 6.60 -2.98
C GLY A 152 -15.04 6.20 -2.58
N LEU A 153 -15.27 5.80 -1.33
CA LEU A 153 -16.61 5.50 -0.83
C LEU A 153 -17.46 6.77 -0.73
N TRP A 154 -16.88 7.85 -0.20
CA TRP A 154 -17.54 9.14 -0.09
C TRP A 154 -17.99 9.68 -1.46
N GLN A 155 -17.12 9.65 -2.46
CA GLN A 155 -17.47 10.08 -3.82
C GLN A 155 -18.53 9.17 -4.45
N ARG A 156 -18.33 7.85 -4.41
CA ARG A 156 -19.20 6.89 -5.10
C ARG A 156 -20.59 6.79 -4.48
N ARG A 157 -20.67 6.80 -3.15
CA ARG A 157 -21.91 6.51 -2.43
C ARG A 157 -22.65 7.75 -1.96
N PHE A 158 -21.93 8.82 -1.67
CA PHE A 158 -22.46 10.07 -1.13
C PHE A 158 -22.26 11.26 -2.07
N GLY A 159 -21.80 11.02 -3.31
CA GLY A 159 -21.65 12.07 -4.33
C GLY A 159 -20.62 13.14 -4.00
N GLY A 160 -19.76 12.91 -3.00
CA GLY A 160 -18.83 13.93 -2.52
C GLY A 160 -19.50 15.07 -1.73
N ASP A 161 -20.73 14.86 -1.25
CA ASP A 161 -21.44 15.85 -0.44
C ASP A 161 -20.71 16.03 0.92
N PRO A 162 -20.34 17.24 1.29
CA PRO A 162 -19.68 17.51 2.57
C PRO A 162 -20.63 17.56 3.78
N ASN A 163 -21.99 17.49 3.58
CA ASN A 163 -23.01 17.60 4.63
C ASN A 163 -23.68 16.28 4.95
#